data_38a829669c400333a228f8984c44b769
#
_entry.id   38a829669c400333a228f8984c44b769
#
_cell.length_a   1.000
_cell.length_b   1.000
_cell.length_c   1.000
_cell.angle_alpha   90.00
_cell.angle_beta   90.00
_cell.angle_gamma   90.00
#
_symmetry.space_group_name_H-M   'P 1'
#
loop_
_entity.id
_entity.type
_entity.pdbx_description
1 polymer ?
#
loop_
_entity_poly.entity_id
_entity_poly.type
_entity_poly.pdbx_seq_one_letter_code
_entity_poly.pdbx_strand_id
1 'polypeptide(L)'
;MFKNKVLLITGGTGSFGNAVLQRFLNSDFAEIRIFSRDEKKQEDMRIALKNDKVKFYIGDVRNYDSIDDALRGVDYVFHAAALKQVPSCEFYPMEAVLTNVQGAENVMRAAIANGVKRCVVLSTDKAVYPINAMGISKAMMEKVMVAKSRLCDPEKTVLSATRYGNVMASRGSVIPLFLDQLQSGKPLTITDPKMTRFLMSLDESVDLVLYAFEHAQPGDIFVQKAPASTVGDLAQAMKEMLESDSEVKVIGTRHGEKLYESLLSREEMARADDLGDYYRIPADSRDLNYDKYFVEGEVAIPTFDDYTSHNTQRLDVEGVKQTLMKLDIIREALNA
;
A
#
# COMPACT_ATOMS: atom_id res chain seq x y z
N MET A 1 1.82 -15.23 18.33
CA MET A 1 0.83 -14.17 18.12
C MET A 1 -0.39 -14.70 17.37
N PHE A 2 -0.22 -15.43 16.26
CA PHE A 2 -1.32 -15.81 15.34
C PHE A 2 -1.93 -17.20 15.60
N LYS A 3 -1.42 -17.95 16.59
CA LYS A 3 -1.88 -19.32 16.86
C LYS A 3 -3.38 -19.38 17.14
N ASN A 4 -4.08 -20.22 16.39
CA ASN A 4 -5.53 -20.41 16.46
C ASN A 4 -6.36 -19.15 16.19
N LYS A 5 -5.83 -18.20 15.41
CA LYS A 5 -6.48 -16.95 15.02
C LYS A 5 -7.01 -17.01 13.59
N VAL A 6 -7.94 -16.12 13.28
CA VAL A 6 -8.54 -15.97 11.96
C VAL A 6 -8.11 -14.63 11.36
N LEU A 7 -7.56 -14.67 10.15
CA LEU A 7 -7.19 -13.49 9.34
C LEU A 7 -8.20 -13.32 8.21
N LEU A 8 -8.71 -12.10 8.01
CA LEU A 8 -9.46 -11.75 6.82
C LEU A 8 -8.67 -10.75 5.97
N ILE A 9 -8.58 -11.02 4.67
CA ILE A 9 -7.91 -10.16 3.67
C ILE A 9 -8.95 -9.68 2.68
N THR A 10 -9.31 -8.40 2.72
CA THR A 10 -10.15 -7.82 1.66
C THR A 10 -9.28 -7.49 0.45
N GLY A 11 -9.84 -7.66 -0.75
CA GLY A 11 -9.04 -7.53 -1.97
C GLY A 11 -7.96 -8.62 -2.10
N GLY A 12 -8.13 -9.75 -1.43
CA GLY A 12 -7.17 -10.85 -1.36
C GLY A 12 -6.82 -11.49 -2.71
N THR A 13 -7.65 -11.32 -3.73
CA THR A 13 -7.38 -11.75 -5.11
C THR A 13 -6.51 -10.75 -5.92
N GLY A 14 -6.19 -9.59 -5.34
CA GLY A 14 -5.27 -8.63 -5.92
C GLY A 14 -3.80 -8.99 -5.61
N SER A 15 -2.84 -8.35 -6.31
CA SER A 15 -1.40 -8.65 -6.14
C SER A 15 -0.94 -8.55 -4.69
N PHE A 16 -1.29 -7.45 -3.99
CA PHE A 16 -0.88 -7.24 -2.61
C PHE A 16 -1.58 -8.20 -1.64
N GLY A 17 -2.91 -8.35 -1.75
CA GLY A 17 -3.65 -9.28 -0.90
C GLY A 17 -3.19 -10.73 -1.06
N ASN A 18 -2.82 -11.13 -2.29
CA ASN A 18 -2.25 -12.46 -2.55
C ASN A 18 -0.86 -12.61 -1.92
N ALA A 19 0.01 -11.60 -1.97
CA ALA A 19 1.31 -11.66 -1.30
C ALA A 19 1.19 -11.81 0.22
N VAL A 20 0.25 -11.07 0.84
CA VAL A 20 -0.07 -11.24 2.25
C VAL A 20 -0.58 -12.65 2.53
N LEU A 21 -1.47 -13.19 1.68
CA LEU A 21 -1.93 -14.58 1.80
C LEU A 21 -0.75 -15.56 1.76
N GLN A 22 0.14 -15.46 0.75
CA GLN A 22 1.29 -16.37 0.61
C GLN A 22 2.19 -16.34 1.84
N ARG A 23 2.48 -15.16 2.40
CA ARG A 23 3.28 -15.01 3.62
C ARG A 23 2.64 -15.73 4.81
N PHE A 24 1.30 -15.69 4.92
CA PHE A 24 0.59 -16.28 6.05
C PHE A 24 0.12 -17.73 5.85
N LEU A 25 0.26 -18.32 4.66
CA LEU A 25 -0.11 -19.70 4.41
C LEU A 25 0.58 -20.68 5.37
N ASN A 26 1.87 -20.47 5.63
CA ASN A 26 2.67 -21.30 6.52
C ASN A 26 2.72 -20.80 7.97
N SER A 27 1.92 -19.79 8.32
CA SER A 27 1.83 -19.28 9.69
C SER A 27 0.88 -20.10 10.55
N ASP A 28 0.82 -19.77 11.86
CA ASP A 28 -0.04 -20.44 12.85
C ASP A 28 -1.51 -20.00 12.81
N PHE A 29 -1.95 -19.20 11.82
CA PHE A 29 -3.37 -18.89 11.66
C PHE A 29 -4.17 -20.18 11.45
N ALA A 30 -5.30 -20.30 12.13
CA ALA A 30 -6.21 -21.43 11.94
C ALA A 30 -6.99 -21.32 10.63
N GLU A 31 -7.33 -20.11 10.23
CA GLU A 31 -8.11 -19.82 9.02
C GLU A 31 -7.68 -18.48 8.40
N ILE A 32 -7.66 -18.42 7.07
CA ILE A 32 -7.45 -17.19 6.30
C ILE A 32 -8.64 -16.98 5.36
N ARG A 33 -9.36 -15.88 5.51
CA ARG A 33 -10.51 -15.53 4.69
C ARG A 33 -10.10 -14.56 3.59
N ILE A 34 -10.40 -14.91 2.35
CA ILE A 34 -10.23 -14.04 1.17
C ILE A 34 -11.58 -13.44 0.83
N PHE A 35 -11.70 -12.12 0.98
CA PHE A 35 -12.91 -11.38 0.67
C PHE A 35 -12.72 -10.53 -0.59
N SER A 36 -13.48 -10.79 -1.63
CA SER A 36 -13.47 -10.00 -2.86
C SER A 36 -14.74 -10.16 -3.69
N ARG A 37 -14.96 -9.26 -4.66
CA ARG A 37 -16.10 -9.31 -5.58
C ARG A 37 -15.91 -10.27 -6.75
N ASP A 38 -14.66 -10.62 -7.04
CA ASP A 38 -14.29 -11.33 -8.26
C ASP A 38 -14.33 -12.84 -8.02
N GLU A 39 -15.47 -13.45 -8.34
CA GLU A 39 -15.71 -14.88 -8.23
C GLU A 39 -14.70 -15.69 -9.03
N LYS A 40 -14.41 -15.26 -10.28
CA LYS A 40 -13.49 -15.98 -11.16
C LYS A 40 -12.09 -16.08 -10.56
N LYS A 41 -11.56 -14.97 -10.04
CA LYS A 41 -10.24 -14.98 -9.39
C LYS A 41 -10.22 -15.78 -8.10
N GLN A 42 -11.32 -15.80 -7.35
CA GLN A 42 -11.44 -16.66 -6.16
C GLN A 42 -11.42 -18.14 -6.56
N GLU A 43 -12.13 -18.52 -7.62
CA GLU A 43 -12.12 -19.90 -8.14
C GLU A 43 -10.73 -20.33 -8.59
N ASP A 44 -10.06 -19.48 -9.40
CA ASP A 44 -8.69 -19.75 -9.86
C ASP A 44 -7.72 -19.93 -8.69
N MET A 45 -7.85 -19.06 -7.68
CA MET A 45 -7.03 -19.12 -6.47
C MET A 45 -7.31 -20.38 -5.66
N ARG A 46 -8.57 -20.80 -5.51
CA ARG A 46 -8.97 -22.04 -4.82
C ARG A 46 -8.38 -23.27 -5.48
N ILE A 47 -8.47 -23.33 -6.83
CA ILE A 47 -7.93 -24.43 -7.63
C ILE A 47 -6.41 -24.52 -7.51
N ALA A 48 -5.74 -23.35 -7.53
CA ALA A 48 -4.27 -23.28 -7.46
C ALA A 48 -3.74 -23.62 -6.06
N LEU A 49 -4.37 -23.13 -5.00
CA LEU A 49 -3.90 -23.29 -3.63
C LEU A 49 -4.19 -24.68 -3.05
N LYS A 50 -5.37 -25.22 -3.28
CA LYS A 50 -5.84 -26.52 -2.71
C LYS A 50 -5.53 -26.62 -1.21
N ASN A 51 -5.84 -25.56 -0.45
CA ASN A 51 -5.49 -25.43 0.97
C ASN A 51 -6.74 -25.16 1.81
N ASP A 52 -7.10 -26.09 2.68
CA ASP A 52 -8.31 -26.02 3.51
C ASP A 52 -8.30 -24.89 4.54
N LYS A 53 -7.15 -24.34 4.86
CA LYS A 53 -6.98 -23.17 5.73
C LYS A 53 -7.54 -21.90 5.09
N VAL A 54 -7.62 -21.83 3.76
CA VAL A 54 -8.09 -20.65 3.02
C VAL A 54 -9.58 -20.79 2.72
N LYS A 55 -10.37 -19.81 3.17
CA LYS A 55 -11.81 -19.73 2.90
C LYS A 55 -12.11 -18.51 2.01
N PHE A 56 -13.03 -18.65 1.10
CA PHE A 56 -13.37 -17.66 0.10
C PHE A 56 -14.76 -17.09 0.36
N TYR A 57 -14.83 -15.75 0.44
CA TYR A 57 -16.06 -14.99 0.68
C TYR A 57 -16.27 -14.02 -0.49
N ILE A 58 -17.36 -14.22 -1.22
CA ILE A 58 -17.76 -13.27 -2.28
C ILE A 58 -18.53 -12.12 -1.63
N GLY A 59 -18.06 -10.89 -1.85
CA GLY A 59 -18.73 -9.72 -1.30
C GLY A 59 -18.06 -8.42 -1.71
N ASP A 60 -18.76 -7.31 -1.45
CA ASP A 60 -18.32 -5.96 -1.78
C ASP A 60 -18.16 -5.14 -0.48
N VAL A 61 -16.98 -4.54 -0.27
CA VAL A 61 -16.70 -3.68 0.90
C VAL A 61 -17.62 -2.46 0.97
N ARG A 62 -18.25 -2.06 -0.15
CA ARG A 62 -19.24 -0.98 -0.20
C ARG A 62 -20.56 -1.38 0.48
N ASN A 63 -20.80 -2.65 0.66
CA ASN A 63 -21.96 -3.20 1.38
C ASN A 63 -21.53 -3.62 2.79
N TYR A 64 -22.05 -2.92 3.80
CA TYR A 64 -21.72 -3.17 5.20
C TYR A 64 -22.11 -4.58 5.64
N ASP A 65 -23.32 -5.04 5.32
CA ASP A 65 -23.83 -6.34 5.79
C ASP A 65 -22.96 -7.49 5.24
N SER A 66 -22.50 -7.37 3.98
CA SER A 66 -21.63 -8.37 3.36
C SER A 66 -20.28 -8.50 4.08
N ILE A 67 -19.68 -7.39 4.50
CA ILE A 67 -18.41 -7.43 5.23
C ILE A 67 -18.59 -7.79 6.70
N ASP A 68 -19.71 -7.40 7.32
CA ASP A 68 -20.02 -7.73 8.71
C ASP A 68 -20.14 -9.25 8.88
N ASP A 69 -20.90 -9.92 8.00
CA ASP A 69 -21.03 -11.39 8.00
C ASP A 69 -19.67 -12.08 7.83
N ALA A 70 -18.80 -11.59 6.96
CA ALA A 70 -17.48 -12.16 6.72
C ALA A 70 -16.52 -11.97 7.90
N LEU A 71 -16.77 -10.97 8.77
CA LEU A 71 -15.92 -10.65 9.93
C LEU A 71 -16.29 -11.38 11.21
N ARG A 72 -17.37 -12.14 11.24
CA ARG A 72 -17.75 -12.91 12.45
C ARG A 72 -16.65 -13.90 12.84
N GLY A 73 -16.10 -13.74 14.03
CA GLY A 73 -15.03 -14.58 14.57
C GLY A 73 -13.65 -14.32 13.98
N VAL A 74 -13.45 -13.21 13.28
CA VAL A 74 -12.14 -12.76 12.76
C VAL A 74 -11.36 -12.04 13.85
N ASP A 75 -10.08 -12.36 14.00
CA ASP A 75 -9.17 -11.69 14.92
C ASP A 75 -8.34 -10.57 14.27
N TYR A 76 -7.96 -10.75 12.99
CA TYR A 76 -7.07 -9.84 12.24
C TYR A 76 -7.67 -9.50 10.89
N VAL A 77 -7.58 -8.23 10.49
CA VAL A 77 -8.02 -7.77 9.18
C VAL A 77 -6.90 -7.04 8.48
N PHE A 78 -6.61 -7.43 7.24
CA PHE A 78 -5.84 -6.62 6.31
C PHE A 78 -6.76 -6.12 5.20
N HIS A 79 -7.01 -4.80 5.18
CA HIS A 79 -7.89 -4.17 4.21
C HIS A 79 -7.10 -3.63 3.02
N ALA A 80 -7.05 -4.40 1.92
CA ALA A 80 -6.36 -4.03 0.68
C ALA A 80 -7.33 -3.80 -0.51
N ALA A 81 -8.63 -3.95 -0.32
CA ALA A 81 -9.62 -3.67 -1.37
C ALA A 81 -9.67 -2.17 -1.66
N ALA A 82 -9.31 -1.78 -2.88
CA ALA A 82 -9.30 -0.38 -3.30
C ALA A 82 -9.35 -0.24 -4.83
N LEU A 83 -9.78 0.91 -5.32
CA LEU A 83 -9.46 1.41 -6.65
C LEU A 83 -8.12 2.12 -6.59
N LYS A 84 -7.15 1.70 -7.42
CA LYS A 84 -5.77 2.21 -7.38
C LYS A 84 -5.28 2.87 -8.66
N GLN A 85 -6.02 2.71 -9.76
CA GLN A 85 -5.63 3.28 -11.05
C GLN A 85 -6.01 4.75 -11.11
N VAL A 86 -5.01 5.63 -11.23
CA VAL A 86 -5.22 7.08 -11.27
C VAL A 86 -6.20 7.48 -12.37
N PRO A 87 -6.04 7.06 -13.65
CA PRO A 87 -6.99 7.45 -14.69
C PRO A 87 -8.43 7.03 -14.39
N SER A 88 -8.63 5.79 -13.92
CA SER A 88 -9.97 5.30 -13.59
C SER A 88 -10.62 6.11 -12.45
N CYS A 89 -9.84 6.50 -11.44
CA CYS A 89 -10.36 7.30 -10.34
C CYS A 89 -10.66 8.75 -10.78
N GLU A 90 -9.88 9.32 -11.71
CA GLU A 90 -10.16 10.64 -12.27
C GLU A 90 -11.48 10.67 -13.07
N PHE A 91 -11.73 9.64 -13.88
CA PHE A 91 -12.97 9.53 -14.64
C PHE A 91 -14.18 9.14 -13.78
N TYR A 92 -13.97 8.38 -12.70
CA TYR A 92 -15.02 7.87 -11.82
C TYR A 92 -14.71 8.17 -10.34
N PRO A 93 -14.61 9.46 -9.95
CA PRO A 93 -14.16 9.82 -8.60
C PRO A 93 -15.12 9.33 -7.51
N MET A 94 -16.42 9.24 -7.78
CA MET A 94 -17.38 8.71 -6.81
C MET A 94 -17.18 7.21 -6.55
N GLU A 95 -16.77 6.43 -7.54
CA GLU A 95 -16.42 5.01 -7.34
C GLU A 95 -15.17 4.87 -6.45
N ALA A 96 -14.22 5.81 -6.57
CA ALA A 96 -13.07 5.88 -5.67
C ALA A 96 -13.51 6.24 -4.23
N VAL A 97 -14.41 7.20 -4.05
CA VAL A 97 -14.99 7.54 -2.74
C VAL A 97 -15.74 6.35 -2.14
N LEU A 98 -16.64 5.73 -2.89
CA LEU A 98 -17.44 4.59 -2.42
C LEU A 98 -16.58 3.38 -2.05
N THR A 99 -15.50 3.12 -2.80
CA THR A 99 -14.63 1.96 -2.53
C THR A 99 -13.56 2.27 -1.49
N ASN A 100 -12.80 3.36 -1.69
CA ASN A 100 -11.61 3.65 -0.88
C ASN A 100 -11.96 4.32 0.45
N VAL A 101 -13.02 5.13 0.50
CA VAL A 101 -13.43 5.83 1.72
C VAL A 101 -14.55 5.09 2.43
N GLN A 102 -15.72 4.96 1.78
CA GLN A 102 -16.89 4.33 2.39
C GLN A 102 -16.66 2.83 2.62
N GLY A 103 -16.01 2.14 1.67
CA GLY A 103 -15.68 0.72 1.81
C GLY A 103 -14.72 0.47 2.98
N ALA A 104 -13.69 1.30 3.13
CA ALA A 104 -12.78 1.22 4.28
C ALA A 104 -13.50 1.54 5.60
N GLU A 105 -14.39 2.54 5.62
CA GLU A 105 -15.23 2.87 6.78
C GLU A 105 -16.09 1.68 7.17
N ASN A 106 -16.75 1.01 6.21
CA ASN A 106 -17.57 -0.18 6.47
C ASN A 106 -16.73 -1.30 7.09
N VAL A 107 -15.53 -1.58 6.54
CA VAL A 107 -14.63 -2.60 7.07
C VAL A 107 -14.22 -2.28 8.51
N MET A 108 -13.80 -1.05 8.79
CA MET A 108 -13.41 -0.63 10.15
C MET A 108 -14.58 -0.68 11.13
N ARG A 109 -15.75 -0.25 10.71
CA ARG A 109 -16.99 -0.29 11.53
C ARG A 109 -17.38 -1.73 11.87
N ALA A 110 -17.35 -2.62 10.89
CA ALA A 110 -17.62 -4.04 11.09
C ALA A 110 -16.52 -4.72 11.94
N ALA A 111 -15.25 -4.33 11.78
CA ALA A 111 -14.15 -4.81 12.60
C ALA A 111 -14.36 -4.44 14.09
N ILE A 112 -14.76 -3.21 14.38
CA ILE A 112 -15.08 -2.78 15.73
C ILE A 112 -16.27 -3.56 16.29
N ALA A 113 -17.36 -3.69 15.52
CA ALA A 113 -18.58 -4.38 15.94
C ALA A 113 -18.34 -5.86 16.24
N ASN A 114 -17.44 -6.52 15.52
CA ASN A 114 -17.09 -7.93 15.69
C ASN A 114 -15.90 -8.17 16.64
N GLY A 115 -15.34 -7.14 17.28
CA GLY A 115 -14.23 -7.28 18.22
C GLY A 115 -12.92 -7.76 17.59
N VAL A 116 -12.68 -7.39 16.33
CA VAL A 116 -11.40 -7.65 15.63
C VAL A 116 -10.25 -7.01 16.39
N LYS A 117 -9.22 -7.77 16.74
CA LYS A 117 -8.10 -7.28 17.55
C LYS A 117 -7.25 -6.24 16.83
N ARG A 118 -6.96 -6.48 15.57
CA ARG A 118 -6.10 -5.63 14.73
C ARG A 118 -6.68 -5.49 13.33
N CYS A 119 -6.89 -4.27 12.89
CA CYS A 119 -7.32 -3.97 11.52
C CYS A 119 -6.31 -2.99 10.91
N VAL A 120 -5.57 -3.46 9.91
CA VAL A 120 -4.59 -2.67 9.17
C VAL A 120 -5.18 -2.29 7.81
N VAL A 121 -5.25 -0.99 7.51
CA VAL A 121 -5.73 -0.50 6.21
C VAL A 121 -4.54 -0.10 5.33
N LEU A 122 -4.58 -0.49 4.07
CA LEU A 122 -3.54 -0.21 3.10
C LEU A 122 -3.68 1.23 2.55
N SER A 123 -2.66 2.05 2.74
CA SER A 123 -2.53 3.38 2.15
C SER A 123 -1.38 3.46 1.12
N THR A 124 -0.93 4.64 0.75
CA THR A 124 -0.02 4.89 -0.36
C THR A 124 0.68 6.25 -0.20
N ASP A 125 1.86 6.40 -0.82
CA ASP A 125 2.57 7.67 -1.02
C ASP A 125 1.68 8.76 -1.65
N LYS A 126 0.72 8.37 -2.49
CA LYS A 126 -0.20 9.29 -3.17
C LYS A 126 -1.23 9.94 -2.25
N ALA A 127 -1.35 9.46 -1.01
CA ALA A 127 -2.13 10.11 0.04
C ALA A 127 -1.45 11.34 0.64
N VAL A 128 -0.12 11.48 0.45
CA VAL A 128 0.66 12.65 0.91
C VAL A 128 0.66 13.71 -0.18
N TYR A 129 0.22 14.92 0.13
CA TYR A 129 0.02 15.98 -0.86
C TYR A 129 -0.70 15.50 -2.13
N PRO A 130 -1.94 15.01 -2.00
CA PRO A 130 -2.64 14.33 -3.09
C PRO A 130 -3.01 15.32 -4.20
N ILE A 131 -2.71 14.96 -5.46
CA ILE A 131 -3.02 15.77 -6.66
C ILE A 131 -4.01 15.08 -7.60
N ASN A 132 -4.50 13.89 -7.24
CA ASN A 132 -5.45 13.13 -8.04
C ASN A 132 -6.51 12.47 -7.15
N ALA A 133 -7.65 12.09 -7.75
CA ALA A 133 -8.81 11.54 -7.03
C ALA A 133 -8.48 10.28 -6.24
N MET A 134 -7.59 9.43 -6.76
CA MET A 134 -7.14 8.22 -6.05
C MET A 134 -6.39 8.61 -4.76
N GLY A 135 -5.40 9.50 -4.85
CA GLY A 135 -4.65 9.98 -3.69
C GLY A 135 -5.53 10.71 -2.67
N ILE A 136 -6.45 11.57 -3.14
CA ILE A 136 -7.42 12.29 -2.29
C ILE A 136 -8.29 11.29 -1.53
N SER A 137 -8.82 10.26 -2.19
CA SER A 137 -9.63 9.23 -1.55
C SER A 137 -8.86 8.44 -0.50
N LYS A 138 -7.58 8.15 -0.74
CA LYS A 138 -6.71 7.46 0.22
C LYS A 138 -6.33 8.37 1.40
N ALA A 139 -6.05 9.64 1.17
CA ALA A 139 -5.83 10.61 2.24
C ALA A 139 -7.06 10.73 3.15
N MET A 140 -8.27 10.79 2.56
CA MET A 140 -9.51 10.80 3.34
C MET A 140 -9.71 9.50 4.11
N MET A 141 -9.40 8.34 3.52
CA MET A 141 -9.44 7.05 4.22
C MET A 141 -8.55 7.05 5.48
N GLU A 142 -7.32 7.58 5.41
CA GLU A 142 -6.45 7.71 6.58
C GLU A 142 -7.09 8.58 7.67
N LYS A 143 -7.69 9.71 7.30
CA LYS A 143 -8.40 10.57 8.27
C LYS A 143 -9.59 9.87 8.91
N VAL A 144 -10.35 9.10 8.13
CA VAL A 144 -11.46 8.28 8.64
C VAL A 144 -10.93 7.21 9.59
N MET A 145 -9.82 6.54 9.27
CA MET A 145 -9.18 5.53 10.14
C MET A 145 -8.77 6.15 11.48
N VAL A 146 -8.08 7.28 11.48
CA VAL A 146 -7.67 7.98 12.70
C VAL A 146 -8.89 8.43 13.53
N ALA A 147 -9.94 8.96 12.87
CA ALA A 147 -11.18 9.35 13.56
C ALA A 147 -11.88 8.14 14.20
N LYS A 148 -11.94 7.01 13.49
CA LYS A 148 -12.56 5.77 14.01
C LYS A 148 -11.73 5.16 15.16
N SER A 149 -10.41 5.23 15.12
CA SER A 149 -9.55 4.70 16.17
C SER A 149 -9.83 5.32 17.54
N ARG A 150 -10.25 6.59 17.57
CA ARG A 150 -10.65 7.29 18.81
C ARG A 150 -11.91 6.72 19.46
N LEU A 151 -12.73 6.01 18.69
CA LEU A 151 -13.99 5.40 19.17
C LEU A 151 -13.77 3.95 19.64
N CYS A 152 -12.57 3.41 19.46
CA CYS A 152 -12.25 2.04 19.84
C CYS A 152 -11.83 1.95 21.31
N ASP A 153 -12.19 0.85 21.95
CA ASP A 153 -11.52 0.39 23.14
C ASP A 153 -10.16 -0.23 22.72
N PRO A 154 -9.01 0.36 23.09
CA PRO A 154 -7.71 -0.09 22.62
C PRO A 154 -7.37 -1.52 23.07
N GLU A 155 -7.97 -2.00 24.15
CA GLU A 155 -7.80 -3.37 24.62
C GLU A 155 -8.54 -4.39 23.74
N LYS A 156 -9.53 -3.94 22.97
CA LYS A 156 -10.34 -4.80 22.10
C LYS A 156 -9.96 -4.69 20.64
N THR A 157 -9.88 -3.47 20.09
CA THR A 157 -9.68 -3.24 18.68
C THR A 157 -8.69 -2.11 18.44
N VAL A 158 -7.63 -2.38 17.68
CA VAL A 158 -6.70 -1.37 17.20
C VAL A 158 -6.84 -1.24 15.69
N LEU A 159 -7.14 -0.02 15.24
CA LEU A 159 -7.12 0.37 13.83
C LEU A 159 -5.80 1.07 13.55
N SER A 160 -5.15 0.71 12.46
CA SER A 160 -3.92 1.35 11.99
C SER A 160 -3.83 1.32 10.46
N ALA A 161 -2.86 2.04 9.91
CA ALA A 161 -2.60 2.03 8.47
C ALA A 161 -1.13 1.74 8.16
N THR A 162 -0.88 1.27 6.96
CA THR A 162 0.46 1.16 6.38
C THR A 162 0.53 1.96 5.09
N ARG A 163 1.59 2.75 4.92
CA ARG A 163 1.80 3.62 3.77
C ARG A 163 3.07 3.20 3.05
N TYR A 164 2.96 2.99 1.75
CA TYR A 164 4.05 2.52 0.90
C TYR A 164 4.30 3.44 -0.27
N GLY A 165 5.53 3.39 -0.78
CA GLY A 165 5.89 3.90 -2.09
C GLY A 165 5.46 2.97 -3.24
N ASN A 166 6.19 3.04 -4.34
CA ASN A 166 5.92 2.18 -5.48
C ASN A 166 6.41 0.75 -5.20
N VAL A 167 5.48 -0.19 -5.19
CA VAL A 167 5.81 -1.63 -5.13
C VAL A 167 6.20 -2.11 -6.52
N MET A 168 7.43 -2.59 -6.64
CA MET A 168 8.03 -3.08 -7.89
C MET A 168 7.22 -4.24 -8.47
N ALA A 169 7.20 -4.34 -9.79
CA ALA A 169 6.52 -5.39 -10.57
C ALA A 169 5.04 -5.59 -10.24
N SER A 170 4.41 -4.62 -9.54
CA SER A 170 2.96 -4.67 -9.33
C SER A 170 2.22 -4.51 -10.66
N ARG A 171 1.04 -5.13 -10.79
CA ARG A 171 0.23 -5.08 -12.02
C ARG A 171 -0.04 -3.65 -12.47
N GLY A 172 0.30 -3.35 -13.74
CA GLY A 172 0.14 -2.04 -14.36
C GLY A 172 1.21 -1.01 -13.94
N SER A 173 2.35 -1.45 -13.37
CA SER A 173 3.49 -0.59 -13.03
C SER A 173 4.51 -0.54 -14.18
N VAL A 174 5.53 0.32 -14.01
CA VAL A 174 6.53 0.61 -15.04
C VAL A 174 7.42 -0.58 -15.38
N ILE A 175 7.79 -1.42 -14.41
CA ILE A 175 8.69 -2.57 -14.65
C ILE A 175 8.08 -3.59 -15.61
N PRO A 176 6.86 -4.11 -15.41
CA PRO A 176 6.21 -4.96 -16.41
C PRO A 176 6.04 -4.30 -17.78
N LEU A 177 5.76 -2.99 -17.82
CA LEU A 177 5.67 -2.25 -19.08
C LEU A 177 7.01 -2.23 -19.83
N PHE A 178 8.10 -1.91 -19.14
CA PHE A 178 9.44 -1.89 -19.73
C PHE A 178 9.85 -3.28 -20.21
N LEU A 179 9.56 -4.31 -19.42
CA LEU A 179 9.83 -5.69 -19.80
C LEU A 179 9.11 -6.08 -21.10
N ASP A 180 7.81 -5.80 -21.22
CA ASP A 180 7.02 -6.05 -22.44
C ASP A 180 7.60 -5.28 -23.64
N GLN A 181 7.98 -4.01 -23.45
CA GLN A 181 8.56 -3.19 -24.51
C GLN A 181 9.91 -3.76 -24.98
N LEU A 182 10.79 -4.13 -24.07
CA LEU A 182 12.11 -4.69 -24.38
C LEU A 182 11.98 -6.03 -25.11
N GLN A 183 11.17 -6.94 -24.60
CA GLN A 183 10.94 -8.26 -25.22
C GLN A 183 10.25 -8.16 -26.58
N SER A 184 9.46 -7.11 -26.81
CA SER A 184 8.79 -6.86 -28.11
C SER A 184 9.66 -6.02 -29.06
N GLY A 185 10.89 -5.67 -28.71
CA GLY A 185 11.75 -4.79 -29.53
C GLY A 185 11.23 -3.38 -29.73
N LYS A 186 10.35 -2.91 -28.82
CA LYS A 186 9.77 -1.56 -28.87
C LYS A 186 10.62 -0.58 -28.09
N PRO A 187 10.57 0.73 -28.42
CA PRO A 187 11.21 1.76 -27.59
C PRO A 187 10.64 1.77 -26.17
N LEU A 188 11.50 1.98 -25.16
CA LEU A 188 11.10 2.26 -23.80
C LEU A 188 10.45 3.64 -23.72
N THR A 189 9.22 3.73 -23.25
CA THR A 189 8.51 5.00 -23.11
C THR A 189 8.61 5.49 -21.67
N ILE A 190 9.30 6.61 -21.43
CA ILE A 190 9.43 7.23 -20.12
C ILE A 190 8.81 8.62 -20.10
N THR A 191 8.26 9.04 -18.96
CA THR A 191 7.63 10.35 -18.80
C THR A 191 8.65 11.48 -18.69
N ASP A 192 9.55 11.35 -17.72
CA ASP A 192 10.70 12.23 -17.49
C ASP A 192 11.84 11.39 -16.90
N PRO A 193 13.05 11.41 -17.51
CA PRO A 193 14.17 10.61 -17.01
C PRO A 193 14.62 10.98 -15.59
N LYS A 194 14.39 12.23 -15.15
CA LYS A 194 14.75 12.72 -13.81
C LYS A 194 13.68 12.46 -12.74
N MET A 195 12.50 12.02 -13.14
CA MET A 195 11.43 11.66 -12.23
C MET A 195 11.87 10.54 -11.29
N THR A 196 11.61 10.67 -9.99
CA THR A 196 12.02 9.65 -9.03
C THR A 196 10.87 8.84 -8.49
N ARG A 197 11.15 7.58 -8.19
CA ARG A 197 10.19 6.67 -7.56
C ARG A 197 10.88 5.84 -6.48
N PHE A 198 10.17 5.59 -5.39
CA PHE A 198 10.61 4.60 -4.42
C PHE A 198 10.63 3.21 -5.06
N LEU A 199 11.58 2.39 -4.66
CA LEU A 199 11.72 1.00 -5.11
C LEU A 199 11.56 0.08 -3.90
N MET A 200 10.42 -0.57 -3.81
CA MET A 200 10.10 -1.52 -2.75
C MET A 200 9.74 -2.86 -3.33
N SER A 201 10.20 -3.91 -2.69
CA SER A 201 9.70 -5.25 -3.00
C SER A 201 8.32 -5.48 -2.36
N LEU A 202 7.62 -6.48 -2.89
CA LEU A 202 6.33 -6.88 -2.32
C LEU A 202 6.52 -7.52 -0.93
N ASP A 203 7.63 -8.24 -0.72
CA ASP A 203 7.97 -8.89 0.55
C ASP A 203 8.23 -7.86 1.66
N GLU A 204 9.03 -6.82 1.39
CA GLU A 204 9.24 -5.71 2.33
C GLU A 204 7.93 -5.03 2.71
N SER A 205 7.02 -4.87 1.73
CA SER A 205 5.69 -4.30 1.98
C SER A 205 4.83 -5.19 2.88
N VAL A 206 4.95 -6.52 2.79
CA VAL A 206 4.25 -7.46 3.67
C VAL A 206 4.86 -7.46 5.07
N ASP A 207 6.18 -7.29 5.19
CA ASP A 207 6.85 -7.17 6.50
C ASP A 207 6.32 -5.96 7.29
N LEU A 208 6.03 -4.84 6.60
CA LEU A 208 5.39 -3.69 7.24
C LEU A 208 3.97 -4.01 7.77
N VAL A 209 3.20 -4.85 7.06
CA VAL A 209 1.88 -5.29 7.57
C VAL A 209 2.03 -6.14 8.84
N LEU A 210 3.01 -7.06 8.86
CA LEU A 210 3.34 -7.84 10.04
C LEU A 210 3.71 -6.95 11.22
N TYR A 211 4.61 -5.99 10.97
CA TYR A 211 5.03 -5.03 11.97
C TYR A 211 3.85 -4.23 12.55
N ALA A 212 2.93 -3.78 11.68
CA ALA A 212 1.73 -3.07 12.13
C ALA A 212 0.79 -3.95 12.95
N PHE A 213 0.61 -5.23 12.59
CA PHE A 213 -0.17 -6.16 13.42
C PHE A 213 0.44 -6.35 14.82
N GLU A 214 1.75 -6.29 14.96
CA GLU A 214 2.44 -6.54 16.23
C GLU A 214 2.52 -5.29 17.11
N HIS A 215 2.78 -4.12 16.50
CA HIS A 215 3.25 -2.94 17.23
C HIS A 215 2.31 -1.74 17.22
N ALA A 216 1.23 -1.75 16.38
CA ALA A 216 0.38 -0.59 16.23
C ALA A 216 -0.36 -0.21 17.52
N GLN A 217 -0.37 1.09 17.77
CA GLN A 217 -1.28 1.75 18.70
C GLN A 217 -2.48 2.32 17.92
N PRO A 218 -3.60 2.66 18.59
CA PRO A 218 -4.79 3.16 17.90
C PRO A 218 -4.51 4.39 17.03
N GLY A 219 -4.78 4.26 15.74
CA GLY A 219 -4.65 5.34 14.75
C GLY A 219 -3.25 5.56 14.19
N ASP A 220 -2.27 4.72 14.53
CA ASP A 220 -0.93 4.80 13.96
C ASP A 220 -0.92 4.58 12.44
N ILE A 221 -0.05 5.32 11.76
CA ILE A 221 0.29 5.07 10.36
C ILE A 221 1.78 4.71 10.30
N PHE A 222 2.08 3.50 9.86
CA PHE A 222 3.47 3.08 9.61
C PHE A 222 3.86 3.32 8.17
N VAL A 223 5.08 3.81 8.00
CA VAL A 223 5.64 4.17 6.69
C VAL A 223 6.95 3.41 6.48
N GLN A 224 7.03 2.67 5.38
CA GLN A 224 8.24 1.98 4.98
C GLN A 224 9.30 2.99 4.51
N LYS A 225 10.48 2.92 5.05
CA LYS A 225 11.65 3.56 4.45
C LYS A 225 12.10 2.73 3.26
N ALA A 226 12.29 3.37 2.12
CA ALA A 226 12.70 2.69 0.92
C ALA A 226 13.71 3.51 0.11
N PRO A 227 14.65 2.87 -0.57
CA PRO A 227 15.49 3.55 -1.54
C PRO A 227 14.67 4.00 -2.75
N ALA A 228 15.21 4.92 -3.52
CA ALA A 228 14.60 5.40 -4.75
C ALA A 228 15.60 5.46 -5.90
N SER A 229 15.10 5.44 -7.13
CA SER A 229 15.91 5.74 -8.31
C SER A 229 15.18 6.69 -9.24
N THR A 230 15.90 7.20 -10.25
CA THR A 230 15.24 7.87 -11.37
C THR A 230 14.60 6.84 -12.30
N VAL A 231 13.57 7.29 -13.02
CA VAL A 231 12.97 6.47 -14.10
C VAL A 231 14.00 6.23 -15.22
N GLY A 232 14.93 7.17 -15.42
CA GLY A 232 16.06 7.02 -16.35
C GLY A 232 17.00 5.90 -15.96
N ASP A 233 17.45 5.85 -14.69
CA ASP A 233 18.33 4.79 -14.18
C ASP A 233 17.62 3.44 -14.23
N LEU A 234 16.33 3.38 -13.93
CA LEU A 234 15.54 2.16 -14.04
C LEU A 234 15.48 1.65 -15.49
N ALA A 235 15.23 2.54 -16.46
CA ALA A 235 15.21 2.18 -17.87
C ALA A 235 16.58 1.68 -18.35
N GLN A 236 17.65 2.35 -17.94
CA GLN A 236 19.03 1.97 -18.28
C GLN A 236 19.40 0.62 -17.66
N ALA A 237 19.11 0.41 -16.38
CA ALA A 237 19.35 -0.87 -15.72
C ALA A 237 18.66 -2.04 -16.44
N MET A 238 17.38 -1.89 -16.80
CA MET A 238 16.63 -2.93 -17.50
C MET A 238 17.16 -3.19 -18.91
N LYS A 239 17.57 -2.14 -19.65
CA LYS A 239 18.22 -2.30 -20.96
C LYS A 239 19.51 -3.11 -20.86
N GLU A 240 20.37 -2.77 -19.90
CA GLU A 240 21.66 -3.45 -19.71
C GLU A 240 21.47 -4.90 -19.25
N MET A 241 20.53 -5.17 -18.34
CA MET A 241 20.24 -6.53 -17.86
C MET A 241 19.71 -7.44 -18.97
N LEU A 242 18.91 -6.91 -19.90
CA LEU A 242 18.31 -7.66 -21.00
C LEU A 242 19.09 -7.51 -22.32
N GLU A 243 20.30 -6.95 -22.27
CA GLU A 243 21.21 -6.76 -23.42
C GLU A 243 20.50 -6.10 -24.63
N SER A 244 19.64 -5.10 -24.36
CA SER A 244 18.80 -4.50 -25.38
C SER A 244 19.30 -3.12 -25.84
N ASP A 245 19.34 -2.90 -27.13
CA ASP A 245 19.65 -1.61 -27.77
C ASP A 245 18.40 -0.72 -27.99
N SER A 246 17.25 -1.11 -27.44
CA SER A 246 16.00 -0.36 -27.62
C SER A 246 16.18 1.12 -27.27
N GLU A 247 15.60 1.99 -28.10
CA GLU A 247 15.61 3.43 -27.88
C GLU A 247 14.79 3.81 -26.62
N VAL A 248 15.21 4.86 -25.91
CA VAL A 248 14.42 5.44 -24.81
C VAL A 248 13.71 6.69 -25.34
N LYS A 249 12.39 6.65 -25.39
CA LYS A 249 11.53 7.75 -25.86
C LYS A 249 10.90 8.51 -24.70
N VAL A 250 11.21 9.79 -24.56
CA VAL A 250 10.56 10.68 -23.59
C VAL A 250 9.20 11.12 -24.10
N ILE A 251 8.13 10.82 -23.35
CA ILE A 251 6.74 11.13 -23.74
C ILE A 251 6.13 12.30 -22.97
N GLY A 252 6.84 12.84 -21.96
CA GLY A 252 6.34 13.91 -21.09
C GLY A 252 5.52 13.41 -19.90
N THR A 253 5.33 14.30 -18.92
CA THR A 253 4.58 14.01 -17.67
C THR A 253 3.09 13.86 -17.97
N ARG A 254 2.46 12.83 -17.41
CA ARG A 254 1.02 12.58 -17.56
C ARG A 254 0.21 13.40 -16.55
N HIS A 255 -1.08 13.56 -16.84
CA HIS A 255 -2.00 14.20 -15.89
C HIS A 255 -2.03 13.41 -14.56
N GLY A 256 -1.94 14.14 -13.45
CA GLY A 256 -1.98 13.54 -12.11
C GLY A 256 -0.70 12.79 -11.67
N GLU A 257 0.40 12.88 -12.43
CA GLU A 257 1.71 12.37 -12.03
C GLU A 257 2.58 13.45 -11.37
N LYS A 258 3.24 13.07 -10.26
CA LYS A 258 4.23 13.90 -9.58
C LYS A 258 5.63 13.64 -10.13
N LEU A 259 6.51 14.63 -10.09
CA LEU A 259 7.94 14.47 -10.43
C LEU A 259 8.67 13.60 -9.39
N TYR A 260 8.20 13.59 -8.15
CA TYR A 260 8.68 12.75 -7.06
C TYR A 260 7.50 12.37 -6.16
N GLU A 261 7.66 11.30 -5.40
CA GLU A 261 6.65 10.86 -4.44
C GLU A 261 7.08 11.23 -3.02
N SER A 262 6.09 11.55 -2.16
CA SER A 262 6.29 11.84 -0.74
C SER A 262 5.63 10.75 0.09
N LEU A 263 6.34 10.26 1.11
CA LEU A 263 5.82 9.28 2.06
C LEU A 263 5.42 9.92 3.40
N LEU A 264 6.10 11.00 3.81
CA LEU A 264 5.70 11.85 4.93
C LEU A 264 5.78 13.32 4.52
N SER A 265 4.81 14.12 4.97
CA SER A 265 4.92 15.57 4.94
C SER A 265 5.82 16.07 6.08
N ARG A 266 6.30 17.32 6.01
CA ARG A 266 7.09 17.93 7.09
C ARG A 266 6.33 17.99 8.41
N GLU A 267 5.01 18.19 8.37
CA GLU A 267 4.15 18.20 9.54
C GLU A 267 4.05 16.80 10.17
N GLU A 268 4.09 15.76 9.36
CA GLU A 268 4.17 14.38 9.82
C GLU A 268 5.57 14.05 10.34
N MET A 269 6.64 14.48 9.64
CA MET A 269 8.03 14.29 10.08
C MET A 269 8.31 14.91 11.44
N ALA A 270 7.74 16.07 11.73
CA ALA A 270 7.89 16.73 13.05
C ALA A 270 7.33 15.89 14.22
N ARG A 271 6.48 14.91 13.94
CA ARG A 271 5.81 14.08 14.96
C ARG A 271 6.12 12.60 14.81
N ALA A 272 6.81 12.22 13.73
CA ALA A 272 7.09 10.82 13.44
C ALA A 272 8.18 10.27 14.34
N ASP A 273 7.98 9.05 14.82
CA ASP A 273 9.03 8.27 15.47
C ASP A 273 9.85 7.54 14.41
N ASP A 274 11.16 7.65 14.49
CA ASP A 274 12.10 6.87 13.68
C ASP A 274 12.35 5.50 14.33
N LEU A 275 11.91 4.43 13.66
CA LEU A 275 12.00 3.05 14.16
C LEU A 275 13.04 2.22 13.38
N GLY A 276 14.03 2.87 12.77
CA GLY A 276 15.02 2.20 11.91
C GLY A 276 14.50 2.02 10.49
N ASP A 277 13.94 0.88 10.16
CA ASP A 277 13.42 0.59 8.81
C ASP A 277 12.05 1.25 8.52
N TYR A 278 11.39 1.76 9.56
CA TYR A 278 10.05 2.35 9.47
C TYR A 278 10.01 3.74 10.14
N TYR A 279 9.07 4.56 9.68
CA TYR A 279 8.55 5.66 10.48
C TYR A 279 7.18 5.29 11.03
N ARG A 280 6.89 5.75 12.26
CA ARG A 280 5.57 5.71 12.86
C ARG A 280 5.02 7.12 12.95
N ILE A 281 3.86 7.37 12.39
CA ILE A 281 3.11 8.62 12.56
C ILE A 281 2.04 8.33 13.61
N PRO A 282 2.18 8.84 14.85
CA PRO A 282 1.18 8.65 15.88
C PRO A 282 -0.11 9.39 15.55
N ALA A 283 -1.24 8.84 16.00
CA ALA A 283 -2.52 9.51 15.86
C ALA A 283 -2.53 10.87 16.58
N ASP A 284 -3.26 11.82 16.00
CA ASP A 284 -3.61 13.05 16.72
C ASP A 284 -4.65 12.70 17.80
N SER A 285 -4.22 12.71 19.05
CA SER A 285 -5.04 12.35 20.22
C SER A 285 -5.85 13.52 20.81
N ARG A 286 -5.73 14.73 20.22
CA ARG A 286 -6.46 15.90 20.71
C ARG A 286 -7.96 15.74 20.54
N ASP A 287 -8.73 16.24 21.49
CA ASP A 287 -10.20 16.31 21.37
C ASP A 287 -10.67 17.67 20.83
N LEU A 288 -11.98 17.82 20.58
CA LEU A 288 -12.55 19.06 20.03
C LEU A 288 -12.57 20.23 21.02
N ASN A 289 -12.40 19.98 22.31
CA ASN A 289 -12.41 20.99 23.37
C ASN A 289 -11.00 21.51 23.70
N TYR A 290 -10.14 21.61 22.68
CA TYR A 290 -8.77 22.04 22.91
C TYR A 290 -8.56 23.53 22.64
N ASP A 291 -8.63 24.33 23.68
CA ASP A 291 -8.27 25.75 23.63
C ASP A 291 -6.85 25.96 23.09
N LYS A 292 -5.95 25.05 23.43
CA LYS A 292 -4.54 25.08 22.99
C LYS A 292 -4.34 25.00 21.49
N TYR A 293 -5.25 24.40 20.75
CA TYR A 293 -5.12 24.29 19.29
C TYR A 293 -5.10 25.64 18.57
N PHE A 294 -5.75 26.65 19.14
CA PHE A 294 -5.82 27.98 18.56
C PHE A 294 -4.74 28.92 19.05
N VAL A 295 -3.98 28.55 20.11
CA VAL A 295 -3.01 29.41 20.77
C VAL A 295 -1.61 28.82 20.85
N GLU A 296 -1.45 27.51 20.71
CA GLU A 296 -0.17 26.81 20.75
C GLU A 296 0.04 25.99 19.46
N GLY A 297 1.01 26.36 18.62
CA GLY A 297 1.42 25.63 17.43
C GLY A 297 2.75 24.89 17.65
N GLU A 298 3.11 24.00 16.71
CA GLU A 298 4.42 23.36 16.69
C GLU A 298 5.44 24.24 15.96
N VAL A 299 6.34 24.84 16.71
CA VAL A 299 7.33 25.82 16.19
C VAL A 299 8.40 25.12 15.34
N ALA A 300 8.67 23.85 15.57
CA ALA A 300 9.73 23.11 14.88
C ALA A 300 9.34 22.66 13.45
N ILE A 301 8.06 22.65 13.09
CA ILE A 301 7.59 22.16 11.77
C ILE A 301 8.37 22.76 10.58
N PRO A 302 8.63 24.09 10.52
CA PRO A 302 9.36 24.66 9.39
C PRO A 302 10.82 24.18 9.24
N THR A 303 11.38 23.53 10.23
CA THR A 303 12.77 23.02 10.21
C THR A 303 12.89 21.61 9.68
N PHE A 304 11.76 20.91 9.49
CA PHE A 304 11.73 19.57 8.92
C PHE A 304 11.55 19.61 7.41
N ASP A 305 12.18 18.64 6.74
CA ASP A 305 11.93 18.35 5.32
C ASP A 305 10.92 17.21 5.19
N ASP A 306 10.19 17.21 4.06
CA ASP A 306 9.36 16.07 3.68
C ASP A 306 10.24 14.82 3.46
N TYR A 307 9.74 13.62 3.74
CA TYR A 307 10.40 12.38 3.33
C TYR A 307 9.91 11.97 1.95
N THR A 308 10.79 12.06 0.96
CA THR A 308 10.45 11.94 -0.46
C THR A 308 11.39 10.98 -1.19
N SER A 309 10.98 10.57 -2.40
CA SER A 309 11.84 9.80 -3.30
C SER A 309 13.04 10.62 -3.85
N HIS A 310 13.08 11.94 -3.61
CA HIS A 310 14.23 12.79 -3.96
C HIS A 310 15.32 12.79 -2.90
N ASN A 311 14.97 12.73 -1.61
CA ASN A 311 15.91 12.88 -0.50
C ASN A 311 16.14 11.59 0.32
N THR A 312 15.58 10.45 -0.10
CA THR A 312 15.93 9.13 0.43
C THR A 312 17.24 8.61 -0.18
N GLN A 313 17.70 7.45 0.27
CA GLN A 313 18.82 6.74 -0.35
C GLN A 313 18.58 6.57 -1.86
N ARG A 314 19.49 7.10 -2.68
CA ARG A 314 19.38 7.00 -4.14
C ARG A 314 20.21 5.84 -4.65
N LEU A 315 19.58 5.00 -5.47
CA LEU A 315 20.25 3.92 -6.18
C LEU A 315 20.68 4.42 -7.57
N ASP A 316 21.91 4.14 -7.92
CA ASP A 316 22.42 4.24 -9.29
C ASP A 316 21.98 3.02 -10.12
N VAL A 317 22.43 2.94 -11.37
CA VAL A 317 22.08 1.84 -12.29
C VAL A 317 22.42 0.47 -11.70
N GLU A 318 23.61 0.33 -11.07
CA GLU A 318 24.04 -0.95 -10.47
C GLU A 318 23.19 -1.31 -9.25
N GLY A 319 22.89 -0.36 -8.38
CA GLY A 319 21.99 -0.57 -7.24
C GLY A 319 20.57 -0.96 -7.68
N VAL A 320 20.10 -0.38 -8.78
CA VAL A 320 18.80 -0.74 -9.39
C VAL A 320 18.84 -2.18 -9.92
N LYS A 321 19.90 -2.59 -10.65
CA LYS A 321 20.05 -3.98 -11.13
C LYS A 321 19.99 -4.97 -9.98
N GLN A 322 20.74 -4.73 -8.91
CA GLN A 322 20.74 -5.59 -7.71
C GLN A 322 19.34 -5.71 -7.10
N THR A 323 18.60 -4.61 -7.07
CA THR A 323 17.24 -4.58 -6.56
C THR A 323 16.26 -5.32 -7.47
N LEU A 324 16.38 -5.15 -8.79
CA LEU A 324 15.57 -5.85 -9.78
C LEU A 324 15.78 -7.37 -9.77
N MET A 325 17.00 -7.85 -9.48
CA MET A 325 17.33 -9.28 -9.38
C MET A 325 16.54 -10.00 -8.26
N LYS A 326 15.97 -9.28 -7.31
CA LYS A 326 15.07 -9.85 -6.29
C LYS A 326 13.71 -10.27 -6.86
N LEU A 327 13.34 -9.79 -8.05
CA LEU A 327 12.02 -10.01 -8.67
C LEU A 327 12.02 -11.26 -9.55
N ASP A 328 11.05 -12.16 -9.32
CA ASP A 328 10.90 -13.39 -10.12
C ASP A 328 10.74 -13.09 -11.61
N ILE A 329 9.89 -12.11 -11.96
CA ILE A 329 9.65 -11.73 -13.36
C ILE A 329 10.91 -11.30 -14.10
N ILE A 330 11.87 -10.71 -13.40
CA ILE A 330 13.18 -10.33 -14.00
C ILE A 330 14.07 -11.56 -14.15
N ARG A 331 14.15 -12.41 -13.11
CA ARG A 331 14.93 -13.66 -13.18
C ARG A 331 14.42 -14.59 -14.27
N GLU A 332 13.10 -14.72 -14.41
CA GLU A 332 12.49 -15.50 -15.50
C GLU A 332 12.84 -14.93 -16.88
N ALA A 333 12.79 -13.61 -17.04
CA ALA A 333 13.11 -12.95 -18.29
C ALA A 333 14.58 -13.04 -18.69
N LEU A 334 15.51 -13.13 -17.72
CA LEU A 334 16.95 -13.31 -17.96
C LEU A 334 17.32 -14.77 -18.32
N ASN A 335 16.45 -15.73 -17.98
CA ASN A 335 16.64 -17.15 -18.26
C ASN A 335 15.89 -17.62 -19.52
N ALA A 336 15.11 -16.77 -20.15
CA ALA A 336 14.31 -17.07 -21.35
C ALA A 336 15.07 -16.74 -22.63
#